data_e33f02bd656d1d21a2bc290da73b5595
#
_entry.id   e33f02bd656d1d21a2bc290da73b5595
#
_cell.length_a   1.000
_cell.length_b   1.000
_cell.length_c   1.000
_cell.angle_alpha   90.00
_cell.angle_beta   90.00
_cell.angle_gamma   90.00
#
_symmetry.space_group_name_H-M   'P 1'
#
loop_
_entity.id
_entity.type
_entity.pdbx_description
1 polymer ?
#
loop_
_entity_poly.entity_id
_entity_poly.type
_entity_poly.pdbx_seq_one_letter_code
_entity_poly.pdbx_strand_id
1 'polypeptide(L)'
;MKRLSQFIAACVLLLTASIAPVFGDQNCKPVVGHFEAVVVPPGQGHCPSNPPAFCTAGRVWGGIQGNYQFVMTAAILSAPFGGVDTILFFTGKSTIFLKSDDQLLGTDTGSIDLPPGQGGFASLITFDGGTGDMSGATGQIRLRGEFDAVAATTSGDYLGKLCTP
;
A
#
# COMPACT_ATOMS: atom_id res chain seq x y z
N MET A 1 -48.92 3.06 62.77
CA MET A 1 -49.33 3.50 61.43
C MET A 1 -48.11 3.48 60.54
N LYS A 2 -47.93 2.40 59.78
CA LYS A 2 -46.78 2.18 58.93
C LYS A 2 -47.06 2.69 57.52
N ARG A 3 -46.26 3.65 57.05
CA ARG A 3 -46.33 4.11 55.64
C ARG A 3 -45.31 3.31 54.84
N LEU A 4 -45.84 2.52 53.93
CA LEU A 4 -45.09 1.71 52.98
C LEU A 4 -44.68 2.65 51.81
N SER A 5 -43.39 2.93 51.71
CA SER A 5 -42.84 3.70 50.60
C SER A 5 -42.53 2.75 49.44
N GLN A 6 -43.28 2.87 48.36
CA GLN A 6 -43.03 2.13 47.12
C GLN A 6 -41.87 2.78 46.35
N PHE A 7 -40.75 2.08 46.27
CA PHE A 7 -39.67 2.42 45.34
C PHE A 7 -40.02 1.89 43.94
N ILE A 8 -40.36 2.80 43.05
CA ILE A 8 -40.47 2.51 41.62
C ILE A 8 -39.06 2.47 41.05
N ALA A 9 -38.55 1.27 40.81
CA ALA A 9 -37.29 1.07 40.08
C ALA A 9 -37.59 1.25 38.59
N ALA A 10 -37.24 2.42 38.06
CA ALA A 10 -37.25 2.64 36.62
C ALA A 10 -36.03 1.94 35.99
N CYS A 11 -36.28 0.77 35.40
CA CYS A 11 -35.30 0.11 34.51
C CYS A 11 -35.17 0.91 33.22
N VAL A 12 -34.15 1.75 33.12
CA VAL A 12 -33.76 2.36 31.87
C VAL A 12 -32.98 1.30 31.07
N LEU A 13 -33.67 0.64 30.15
CA LEU A 13 -33.03 -0.19 29.13
C LEU A 13 -32.29 0.72 28.17
N LEU A 14 -30.97 0.85 28.38
CA LEU A 14 -30.05 1.41 27.40
C LEU A 14 -29.95 0.43 26.22
N LEU A 15 -30.75 0.68 25.18
CA LEU A 15 -30.53 0.08 23.86
C LEU A 15 -29.20 0.64 23.30
N THR A 16 -28.09 -0.05 23.57
CA THR A 16 -26.86 0.15 22.81
C THR A 16 -27.10 -0.45 21.42
N ALA A 17 -27.48 0.41 20.48
CA ALA A 17 -27.46 0.06 19.08
C ALA A 17 -26.00 -0.22 18.70
N SER A 18 -25.61 -1.49 18.67
CA SER A 18 -24.35 -1.93 18.08
C SER A 18 -24.43 -1.62 16.61
N ILE A 19 -23.78 -0.51 16.19
CA ILE A 19 -23.54 -0.22 14.78
C ILE A 19 -22.50 -1.25 14.35
N ALA A 20 -22.95 -2.43 13.91
CA ALA A 20 -22.08 -3.35 13.20
C ALA A 20 -21.60 -2.61 11.94
N PRO A 21 -20.29 -2.58 11.66
CA PRO A 21 -19.82 -2.05 10.39
C PRO A 21 -20.49 -2.88 9.29
N VAL A 22 -21.27 -2.22 8.45
CA VAL A 22 -21.80 -2.84 7.23
C VAL A 22 -20.58 -3.02 6.34
N PHE A 23 -19.97 -4.19 6.39
CA PHE A 23 -19.03 -4.61 5.34
C PHE A 23 -19.90 -4.80 4.10
N GLY A 24 -19.94 -3.80 3.24
CA GLY A 24 -20.52 -3.93 1.92
C GLY A 24 -19.89 -5.15 1.25
N ASP A 25 -20.68 -5.84 0.44
CA ASP A 25 -20.25 -7.05 -0.26
C ASP A 25 -19.12 -6.68 -1.23
N GLN A 26 -17.86 -6.79 -0.77
CA GLN A 26 -16.70 -6.38 -1.55
C GLN A 26 -16.52 -7.34 -2.73
N ASN A 27 -16.53 -6.79 -3.93
CA ASN A 27 -16.26 -7.54 -5.15
C ASN A 27 -14.74 -7.76 -5.31
N CYS A 28 -14.27 -8.91 -4.86
CA CYS A 28 -12.85 -9.25 -4.88
C CYS A 28 -12.48 -10.06 -6.11
N LYS A 29 -11.51 -9.57 -6.89
CA LYS A 29 -11.02 -10.23 -8.10
C LYS A 29 -9.52 -10.48 -8.04
N PRO A 30 -9.03 -11.62 -8.55
CA PRO A 30 -7.62 -11.81 -8.78
C PRO A 30 -7.12 -10.81 -9.83
N VAL A 31 -5.92 -10.27 -9.61
CA VAL A 31 -5.26 -9.36 -10.55
C VAL A 31 -3.84 -9.83 -10.79
N VAL A 32 -3.44 -9.79 -12.07
CA VAL A 32 -2.08 -10.09 -12.52
C VAL A 32 -1.69 -9.09 -13.59
N GLY A 33 -0.41 -8.81 -13.71
CA GLY A 33 0.10 -7.90 -14.73
C GLY A 33 1.57 -7.59 -14.55
N HIS A 34 1.99 -6.50 -15.16
CA HIS A 34 3.36 -6.03 -15.21
C HIS A 34 3.46 -4.62 -14.68
N PHE A 35 4.67 -4.24 -14.27
CA PHE A 35 5.01 -2.89 -13.87
C PHE A 35 6.38 -2.49 -14.42
N GLU A 36 6.56 -1.20 -14.64
CA GLU A 36 7.85 -0.57 -14.88
C GLU A 36 7.87 0.79 -14.20
N ALA A 37 8.99 1.19 -13.65
CA ALA A 37 9.15 2.49 -13.03
C ALA A 37 10.60 2.97 -13.11
N VAL A 38 10.79 4.28 -13.02
CA VAL A 38 12.08 4.95 -12.94
C VAL A 38 12.20 5.68 -11.60
N VAL A 39 13.42 5.84 -11.12
CA VAL A 39 13.68 6.63 -9.92
C VAL A 39 13.42 8.11 -10.21
N VAL A 40 12.68 8.77 -9.31
CA VAL A 40 12.43 10.21 -9.36
C VAL A 40 13.34 10.89 -8.35
N PRO A 41 14.19 11.83 -8.78
CA PRO A 41 15.10 12.51 -7.86
C PRO A 41 14.35 13.29 -6.77
N PRO A 42 14.95 13.43 -5.56
CA PRO A 42 14.39 14.24 -4.48
C PRO A 42 14.09 15.67 -4.93
N GLY A 43 12.93 16.19 -4.55
CA GLY A 43 12.46 17.52 -4.92
C GLY A 43 11.92 17.64 -6.35
N GLN A 44 11.80 16.53 -7.09
CA GLN A 44 11.21 16.51 -8.42
C GLN A 44 9.87 15.76 -8.43
N GLY A 45 8.93 16.21 -9.25
CA GLY A 45 7.63 15.60 -9.38
C GLY A 45 6.93 15.43 -8.03
N HIS A 46 6.55 14.21 -7.70
CA HIS A 46 5.90 13.84 -6.44
C HIS A 46 6.90 13.54 -5.29
N CYS A 47 8.21 13.54 -5.58
CA CYS A 47 9.22 13.16 -4.59
C CYS A 47 9.55 14.31 -3.64
N PRO A 48 9.42 14.13 -2.31
CA PRO A 48 9.81 15.15 -1.34
C PRO A 48 11.29 15.53 -1.43
N SER A 49 11.62 16.77 -1.07
CA SER A 49 13.01 17.24 -1.05
C SER A 49 13.82 16.69 0.13
N ASN A 50 13.15 16.24 1.18
CA ASN A 50 13.78 15.79 2.43
C ASN A 50 13.95 14.27 2.48
N PRO A 51 15.11 13.73 2.93
CA PRO A 51 15.30 12.30 3.14
C PRO A 51 14.33 11.71 4.19
N PRO A 52 14.00 10.42 4.06
CA PRO A 52 14.50 9.46 3.09
C PRO A 52 13.73 9.54 1.77
N ALA A 53 14.17 10.42 0.86
CA ALA A 53 13.49 10.65 -0.39
C ALA A 53 14.03 9.68 -1.47
N PHE A 54 13.52 8.46 -1.48
CA PHE A 54 13.60 7.57 -2.63
C PHE A 54 12.19 7.38 -3.18
N CYS A 55 11.99 7.78 -4.42
CA CYS A 55 10.71 7.72 -5.07
C CYS A 55 10.85 7.07 -6.44
N THR A 56 9.78 6.43 -6.89
CA THR A 56 9.69 5.95 -8.26
C THR A 56 8.38 6.39 -8.91
N ALA A 57 8.41 6.55 -10.23
CA ALA A 57 7.22 6.79 -11.03
C ALA A 57 7.24 5.90 -12.27
N GLY A 58 6.09 5.40 -12.67
CA GLY A 58 6.02 4.50 -13.81
C GLY A 58 4.61 4.12 -14.18
N ARG A 59 4.43 2.89 -14.65
CA ARG A 59 3.14 2.37 -15.09
C ARG A 59 2.92 0.94 -14.59
N VAL A 60 1.64 0.62 -14.42
CA VAL A 60 1.15 -0.75 -14.23
C VAL A 60 0.15 -1.06 -15.33
N TRP A 61 0.16 -2.31 -15.81
CA TRP A 61 -0.80 -2.78 -16.81
C TRP A 61 -1.13 -4.26 -16.61
N GLY A 62 -2.28 -4.68 -17.15
CA GLY A 62 -2.87 -5.99 -16.89
C GLY A 62 -4.19 -5.86 -16.14
N GLY A 63 -4.35 -6.55 -15.03
CA GLY A 63 -5.56 -6.50 -14.20
C GLY A 63 -5.79 -5.14 -13.51
N ILE A 64 -4.74 -4.37 -13.28
CA ILE A 64 -4.75 -2.97 -12.88
C ILE A 64 -4.03 -2.18 -13.97
N GLN A 65 -4.59 -1.05 -14.40
CA GLN A 65 -3.99 -0.20 -15.43
C GLN A 65 -3.94 1.25 -14.99
N GLY A 66 -2.74 1.82 -14.95
CA GLY A 66 -2.58 3.22 -14.55
C GLY A 66 -1.13 3.67 -14.44
N ASN A 67 -0.96 4.93 -14.05
CA ASN A 67 0.33 5.48 -13.68
C ASN A 67 0.61 5.16 -12.22
N TYR A 68 1.82 4.73 -11.94
CA TYR A 68 2.26 4.31 -10.61
C TYR A 68 3.23 5.33 -10.02
N GLN A 69 3.06 5.63 -8.74
CA GLN A 69 3.99 6.44 -7.95
C GLN A 69 4.23 5.78 -6.61
N PHE A 70 5.48 5.80 -6.18
CA PHE A 70 5.91 5.34 -4.86
C PHE A 70 6.75 6.42 -4.18
N VAL A 71 6.54 6.55 -2.87
CA VAL A 71 7.35 7.41 -1.98
C VAL A 71 7.79 6.59 -0.78
N MET A 72 9.10 6.38 -0.64
CA MET A 72 9.67 5.71 0.52
C MET A 72 9.49 6.56 1.78
N THR A 73 9.05 5.94 2.87
CA THR A 73 8.90 6.59 4.18
C THR A 73 9.91 6.12 5.21
N ALA A 74 10.44 4.91 5.04
CA ALA A 74 11.52 4.38 5.87
C ALA A 74 12.31 3.32 5.10
N ALA A 75 13.59 3.17 5.46
CA ALA A 75 14.47 2.13 4.94
C ALA A 75 15.44 1.63 6.01
N ILE A 76 15.79 0.35 5.92
CA ILE A 76 16.75 -0.31 6.80
C ILE A 76 17.66 -1.18 5.92
N LEU A 77 18.97 -1.01 6.05
CA LEU A 77 19.95 -1.90 5.41
C LEU A 77 20.06 -3.21 6.18
N SER A 78 20.32 -4.31 5.47
CA SER A 78 20.64 -5.59 6.09
C SER A 78 21.92 -5.50 6.93
N ALA A 79 22.12 -6.46 7.83
CA ALA A 79 23.43 -6.61 8.47
C ALA A 79 24.49 -6.90 7.41
N PRO A 80 25.67 -6.26 7.49
CA PRO A 80 26.71 -6.44 6.48
C PRO A 80 27.24 -7.89 6.49
N PHE A 81 27.38 -8.46 5.30
CA PHE A 81 28.08 -9.71 5.08
C PHE A 81 29.37 -9.41 4.33
N GLY A 82 30.50 -9.81 4.91
CA GLY A 82 31.80 -9.46 4.34
C GLY A 82 32.10 -7.95 4.32
N GLY A 83 31.43 -7.16 5.17
CA GLY A 83 31.59 -5.70 5.25
C GLY A 83 30.74 -4.90 4.25
N VAL A 84 29.83 -5.55 3.54
CA VAL A 84 28.95 -4.91 2.53
C VAL A 84 27.48 -5.18 2.87
N ASP A 85 26.68 -4.14 2.92
CA ASP A 85 25.22 -4.24 3.00
C ASP A 85 24.67 -4.61 1.62
N THR A 86 23.93 -5.71 1.54
CA THR A 86 23.47 -6.23 0.24
C THR A 86 21.98 -6.04 0.02
N ILE A 87 21.18 -5.88 1.07
CA ILE A 87 19.74 -5.75 0.94
C ILE A 87 19.23 -4.48 1.63
N LEU A 88 18.47 -3.70 0.90
CA LEU A 88 17.70 -2.59 1.42
C LEU A 88 16.26 -3.04 1.64
N PHE A 89 15.81 -3.07 2.88
CA PHE A 89 14.39 -3.19 3.22
C PHE A 89 13.78 -1.81 3.28
N PHE A 90 12.57 -1.68 2.75
CA PHE A 90 11.88 -0.40 2.71
C PHE A 90 10.39 -0.53 3.04
N THR A 91 9.81 0.59 3.44
CA THR A 91 8.37 0.81 3.45
C THR A 91 8.05 2.18 2.89
N GLY A 92 6.85 2.33 2.33
CA GLY A 92 6.44 3.58 1.69
C GLY A 92 4.96 3.62 1.37
N LYS A 93 4.59 4.60 0.58
CA LYS A 93 3.24 4.80 0.05
C LYS A 93 3.25 4.64 -1.45
N SER A 94 2.33 3.83 -1.94
CA SER A 94 2.08 3.61 -3.36
C SER A 94 0.74 4.21 -3.74
N THR A 95 0.73 4.91 -4.87
CA THR A 95 -0.47 5.46 -5.50
C THR A 95 -0.52 5.00 -6.95
N ILE A 96 -1.65 4.44 -7.36
CA ILE A 96 -1.92 4.11 -8.76
C ILE A 96 -3.05 5.01 -9.27
N PHE A 97 -2.75 5.85 -10.24
CA PHE A 97 -3.70 6.73 -10.92
C PHE A 97 -4.31 5.96 -12.08
N LEU A 98 -5.57 5.59 -11.95
CA LEU A 98 -6.30 4.82 -12.95
C LEU A 98 -6.72 5.69 -14.14
N LYS A 99 -7.12 5.05 -15.24
CA LYS A 99 -7.62 5.77 -16.43
C LYS A 99 -8.93 6.52 -16.22
N SER A 100 -9.68 6.19 -15.16
CA SER A 100 -10.90 6.88 -14.72
C SER A 100 -10.64 8.15 -13.91
N ASP A 101 -9.37 8.57 -13.74
CA ASP A 101 -8.91 9.60 -12.81
C ASP A 101 -9.06 9.23 -11.32
N ASP A 102 -9.54 8.03 -11.02
CA ASP A 102 -9.55 7.48 -9.66
C ASP A 102 -8.16 7.03 -9.23
N GLN A 103 -7.98 6.90 -7.93
CA GLN A 103 -6.72 6.46 -7.35
C GLN A 103 -6.91 5.22 -6.49
N LEU A 104 -5.94 4.29 -6.55
CA LEU A 104 -5.73 3.27 -5.54
C LEU A 104 -4.58 3.71 -4.64
N LEU A 105 -4.80 3.65 -3.34
CA LEU A 105 -3.84 4.03 -2.31
C LEU A 105 -3.43 2.80 -1.52
N GLY A 106 -2.14 2.71 -1.19
CA GLY A 106 -1.66 1.58 -0.42
C GLY A 106 -0.33 1.82 0.28
N THR A 107 -0.09 0.99 1.28
CA THR A 107 1.22 0.87 1.91
C THR A 107 2.02 -0.19 1.19
N ASP A 108 3.25 0.14 0.84
CA ASP A 108 4.19 -0.72 0.14
C ASP A 108 5.35 -1.08 1.06
N THR A 109 5.69 -2.37 1.13
CA THR A 109 6.82 -2.87 1.92
C THR A 109 7.58 -3.90 1.10
N GLY A 110 8.89 -3.76 1.02
CA GLY A 110 9.68 -4.62 0.16
C GLY A 110 11.16 -4.62 0.44
N SER A 111 11.90 -5.19 -0.50
CA SER A 111 13.34 -5.25 -0.49
C SER A 111 13.95 -5.11 -1.88
N ILE A 112 15.14 -4.55 -1.91
CA ILE A 112 15.98 -4.43 -3.10
C ILE A 112 17.32 -5.09 -2.77
N ASP A 113 17.79 -5.96 -3.66
CA ASP A 113 19.14 -6.52 -3.60
C ASP A 113 20.12 -5.56 -4.29
N LEU A 114 20.91 -4.86 -3.46
CA LEU A 114 21.84 -3.82 -3.90
C LEU A 114 23.16 -4.44 -4.42
N PRO A 115 23.90 -3.75 -5.30
CA PRO A 115 25.25 -4.18 -5.68
C PRO A 115 26.15 -4.40 -4.43
N PRO A 116 26.93 -5.52 -4.39
CA PRO A 116 27.21 -6.46 -5.47
C PRO A 116 26.17 -7.58 -5.68
N GLY A 117 24.98 -7.45 -5.12
CA GLY A 117 23.87 -8.38 -5.35
C GLY A 117 23.36 -8.36 -6.80
N GLN A 118 22.33 -9.18 -7.05
CA GLN A 118 21.83 -9.44 -8.41
C GLN A 118 20.76 -8.45 -8.88
N GLY A 119 20.45 -7.40 -8.09
CA GLY A 119 19.41 -6.43 -8.44
C GLY A 119 17.97 -6.94 -8.24
N GLY A 120 17.77 -8.01 -7.50
CA GLY A 120 16.44 -8.54 -7.24
C GLY A 120 15.56 -7.54 -6.49
N PHE A 121 14.28 -7.47 -6.88
CA PHE A 121 13.26 -6.62 -6.27
C PHE A 121 12.03 -7.45 -5.90
N ALA A 122 11.53 -7.22 -4.69
CA ALA A 122 10.24 -7.77 -4.25
C ALA A 122 9.53 -6.80 -3.33
N SER A 123 8.22 -6.61 -3.54
CA SER A 123 7.39 -5.84 -2.62
C SER A 123 5.97 -6.35 -2.49
N LEU A 124 5.29 -5.87 -1.46
CA LEU A 124 3.89 -6.11 -1.18
C LEU A 124 3.19 -4.77 -1.01
N ILE A 125 2.29 -4.45 -1.94
CA ILE A 125 1.38 -3.32 -1.78
C ILE A 125 0.10 -3.85 -1.13
N THR A 126 -0.25 -3.28 0.03
CA THR A 126 -1.53 -3.49 0.69
C THR A 126 -2.38 -2.26 0.44
N PHE A 127 -3.46 -2.42 -0.31
CA PHE A 127 -4.41 -1.35 -0.58
C PHE A 127 -5.26 -1.07 0.66
N ASP A 128 -5.35 0.19 1.03
CA ASP A 128 -6.05 0.69 2.21
C ASP A 128 -7.09 1.76 1.86
N GLY A 129 -7.41 1.90 0.56
CA GLY A 129 -8.42 2.80 0.05
C GLY A 129 -8.13 3.31 -1.35
N GLY A 130 -8.82 4.38 -1.70
CA GLY A 130 -8.72 5.06 -2.99
C GLY A 130 -9.68 6.23 -3.09
N THR A 131 -9.86 6.74 -4.29
CA THR A 131 -10.82 7.80 -4.62
C THR A 131 -11.88 7.30 -5.59
N GLY A 132 -13.00 8.02 -5.71
CA GLY A 132 -14.08 7.69 -6.62
C GLY A 132 -14.58 6.26 -6.44
N ASP A 133 -14.62 5.48 -7.51
CA ASP A 133 -15.05 4.08 -7.50
C ASP A 133 -14.12 3.15 -6.70
N MET A 134 -12.90 3.63 -6.38
CA MET A 134 -11.94 2.91 -5.55
C MET A 134 -12.02 3.31 -4.07
N SER A 135 -12.96 4.15 -3.67
CA SER A 135 -13.16 4.53 -2.27
C SER A 135 -13.50 3.30 -1.43
N GLY A 136 -12.65 2.98 -0.45
CA GLY A 136 -12.79 1.75 0.35
C GLY A 136 -12.24 0.48 -0.32
N ALA A 137 -11.53 0.60 -1.43
CA ALA A 137 -10.83 -0.53 -2.03
C ALA A 137 -9.82 -1.14 -1.04
N THR A 138 -9.72 -2.48 -1.06
CA THR A 138 -8.80 -3.25 -0.22
C THR A 138 -8.14 -4.36 -1.05
N GLY A 139 -7.15 -5.03 -0.47
CA GLY A 139 -6.48 -6.14 -1.12
C GLY A 139 -4.97 -6.01 -1.09
N GLN A 140 -4.31 -6.91 -1.78
CA GLN A 140 -2.85 -6.95 -1.84
C GLN A 140 -2.37 -7.40 -3.19
N ILE A 141 -1.29 -6.80 -3.66
CA ILE A 141 -0.51 -7.29 -4.80
C ILE A 141 0.96 -7.48 -4.40
N ARG A 142 1.55 -8.56 -4.87
CA ARG A 142 2.99 -8.84 -4.73
C ARG A 142 3.66 -8.49 -6.03
N LEU A 143 4.69 -7.66 -5.95
CA LEU A 143 5.54 -7.32 -7.06
C LEU A 143 6.82 -8.13 -6.97
N ARG A 144 7.33 -8.58 -8.11
CA ARG A 144 8.62 -9.25 -8.26
C ARG A 144 9.27 -8.78 -9.55
N GLY A 145 10.55 -8.53 -9.50
CA GLY A 145 11.28 -8.08 -10.66
C GLY A 145 12.71 -7.76 -10.36
N GLU A 146 13.24 -6.82 -11.10
CA GLU A 146 14.61 -6.39 -11.03
C GLU A 146 14.69 -4.88 -10.77
N PHE A 147 15.73 -4.47 -10.08
CA PHE A 147 16.11 -3.09 -9.90
C PHE A 147 17.50 -2.90 -10.51
N ASP A 148 17.58 -2.12 -11.57
CA ASP A 148 18.84 -1.70 -12.18
C ASP A 148 19.30 -0.40 -11.52
N ALA A 149 20.30 -0.48 -10.66
CA ALA A 149 20.84 0.68 -9.95
C ALA A 149 21.58 1.66 -10.88
N VAL A 150 22.09 1.20 -12.02
CA VAL A 150 22.81 2.03 -12.99
C VAL A 150 21.83 2.80 -13.87
N ALA A 151 20.84 2.11 -14.40
CA ALA A 151 19.77 2.73 -15.19
C ALA A 151 18.73 3.46 -14.31
N ALA A 152 18.76 3.25 -13.00
CA ALA A 152 17.79 3.76 -12.03
C ALA A 152 16.35 3.38 -12.39
N THR A 153 16.15 2.10 -12.78
CA THR A 153 14.85 1.57 -13.21
C THR A 153 14.48 0.31 -12.43
N THR A 154 13.20 0.03 -12.36
CA THR A 154 12.67 -1.24 -11.86
C THR A 154 11.56 -1.73 -12.76
N SER A 155 11.46 -3.03 -12.97
CA SER A 155 10.41 -3.65 -13.75
C SER A 155 10.17 -5.09 -13.32
N GLY A 156 8.99 -5.60 -13.64
CA GLY A 156 8.63 -6.97 -13.31
C GLY A 156 7.15 -7.25 -13.41
N ASP A 157 6.73 -8.26 -12.66
CA ASP A 157 5.37 -8.76 -12.64
C ASP A 157 4.71 -8.50 -11.29
N TYR A 158 3.39 -8.36 -11.31
CA TYR A 158 2.60 -8.38 -10.08
C TYR A 158 1.49 -9.43 -10.15
N LEU A 159 1.12 -9.93 -8.98
CA LEU A 159 -0.04 -10.79 -8.80
C LEU A 159 -0.67 -10.54 -7.43
N GLY A 160 -1.97 -10.71 -7.35
CA GLY A 160 -2.68 -10.54 -6.08
C GLY A 160 -4.18 -10.53 -6.21
N LYS A 161 -4.82 -9.78 -5.32
CA LYS A 161 -6.28 -9.63 -5.24
C LYS A 161 -6.62 -8.18 -4.94
N LEU A 162 -7.57 -7.64 -5.68
CA LEU A 162 -8.16 -6.33 -5.46
C LEU A 162 -9.64 -6.51 -5.16
N CYS A 163 -10.10 -5.88 -4.08
CA CYS A 163 -11.49 -5.83 -3.67
C CYS A 163 -12.00 -4.39 -3.80
N THR A 164 -13.07 -4.20 -4.52
CA THR A 164 -13.76 -2.90 -4.64
C THR A 164 -15.11 -2.96 -3.92
N PRO A 165 -15.63 -1.83 -3.46
CA PRO A 165 -16.97 -1.75 -2.87
C PRO A 165 -18.05 -2.28 -3.79
#